data_ac200f1f01725d6390f08a4f02a7e4ab
#
_entry.id   ac200f1f01725d6390f08a4f02a7e4ab
#
_cell.length_a   1.000
_cell.length_b   1.000
_cell.length_c   1.000
_cell.angle_alpha   90.00
_cell.angle_beta   90.00
_cell.angle_gamma   90.00
#
_symmetry.space_group_name_H-M   'P 1'
#
loop_
_entity.id
_entity.type
_entity.pdbx_description
1 polymer ?
#
loop_
_entity_poly.entity_id
_entity_poly.type
_entity_poly.pdbx_seq_one_letter_code
_entity_poly.pdbx_strand_id
1 'polypeptide(L)'
;MNRYILIQSIGPVQGFIAAARRSRDLWCGSWLLSEIAKAAALHLLHNKAELIFPAETDEKKLTDKNFSVGNKIQACVTAADSDAVRQLAAATAEAARQRFITLATEARAKLGDAALRDNIWQAQINDYVEVQAAWAHIDDTADGYRLACERAASLLAARKATRDFPPAALTADDSTRCLPKSSLDGARETVLLAPTLGQTARRKLGLADAEQLDCAGVTKRLCGDPEQFTPFTRIAADSWLRQLPASVLPELCKAYEPLVTCELATRVKGNSGCYHDFPYDAQYLYPARLAAEKPKSPAEAEALDKLRNVLRPLWREYGAPCSYGVLLLADGDRMGELLDKATTIEQHQNITRALTKFAGSVPGIMREYRGHTIYAGGDDVLGFVPLDSAYDCAQALAQHFADALQKPATQLQAERPPTLSVGLAIAHINTPLGHIRSLAVRAERVAKGDQSAPDKQRNALGITLAVRSGSTSDIRLRWDDSDAHLAFQGWINAFCDKQLPSRIAYDARAIYQRTDFGITADPTLLRDIRNAELTRMLAQAYTRDGIKLEQKQTDALRIRHDALADLNALANELITARWLTAKTQRDIGKEEQ
;
A
#
# COMPACT_ATOMS: atom_id res chain seq x y z
N MET A 1 30.69 -7.32 -32.80
CA MET A 1 29.81 -7.79 -31.71
C MET A 1 28.45 -7.12 -31.88
N ASN A 2 27.41 -7.90 -31.78
CA ASN A 2 26.03 -7.41 -31.97
C ASN A 2 25.46 -6.84 -30.66
N ARG A 3 24.58 -5.86 -30.75
CA ARG A 3 23.89 -5.29 -29.60
C ARG A 3 22.45 -5.82 -29.53
N TYR A 4 22.01 -6.14 -28.33
CA TYR A 4 20.68 -6.69 -28.09
C TYR A 4 19.99 -5.95 -26.91
N ILE A 5 18.69 -5.77 -27.01
CA ILE A 5 17.85 -5.44 -25.85
C ILE A 5 17.44 -6.74 -25.19
N LEU A 6 17.82 -6.93 -23.95
CA LEU A 6 17.38 -8.02 -23.08
C LEU A 6 16.39 -7.49 -22.06
N ILE A 7 15.22 -8.12 -21.98
CA ILE A 7 14.20 -7.83 -20.95
C ILE A 7 13.97 -9.09 -20.14
N GLN A 8 14.02 -8.96 -18.81
CA GLN A 8 13.66 -10.03 -17.87
C GLN A 8 12.52 -9.58 -16.97
N SER A 9 11.60 -10.49 -16.71
CA SER A 9 10.50 -10.30 -15.77
C SER A 9 10.55 -11.35 -14.69
N ILE A 10 10.57 -10.90 -13.46
CA ILE A 10 10.61 -11.73 -12.25
C ILE A 10 9.20 -11.83 -11.69
N GLY A 11 8.76 -13.04 -11.38
CA GLY A 11 7.43 -13.33 -10.84
C GLY A 11 7.46 -14.47 -9.82
N PRO A 12 6.27 -14.79 -9.28
CA PRO A 12 5.00 -14.05 -9.39
C PRO A 12 5.04 -12.72 -8.61
N VAL A 13 4.34 -11.68 -9.07
CA VAL A 13 4.38 -10.36 -8.40
C VAL A 13 3.11 -10.09 -7.62
N GLN A 14 2.00 -9.87 -8.32
CA GLN A 14 0.75 -9.47 -7.66
C GLN A 14 0.23 -10.55 -6.72
N GLY A 15 0.22 -11.80 -7.14
CA GLY A 15 -0.17 -12.94 -6.30
C GLY A 15 0.75 -13.08 -5.08
N PHE A 16 2.06 -12.92 -5.27
CA PHE A 16 3.03 -12.98 -4.19
C PHE A 16 2.81 -11.88 -3.14
N ILE A 17 2.74 -10.63 -3.55
CA ILE A 17 2.50 -9.51 -2.62
C ILE A 17 1.13 -9.65 -1.96
N ALA A 18 0.08 -10.00 -2.74
CA ALA A 18 -1.29 -10.15 -2.25
C ALA A 18 -1.49 -11.29 -1.27
N ALA A 19 -0.69 -12.37 -1.35
CA ALA A 19 -0.67 -13.48 -0.40
C ALA A 19 -0.14 -13.00 0.95
N ALA A 20 -0.98 -12.27 1.69
CA ALA A 20 -0.65 -11.62 2.94
C ALA A 20 -1.86 -11.55 3.86
N ARG A 21 -1.71 -11.95 5.12
CA ARG A 21 -2.69 -11.76 6.19
C ARG A 21 -2.29 -10.67 7.17
N ARG A 22 -1.00 -10.39 7.25
CA ARG A 22 -0.40 -9.36 8.11
C ARG A 22 0.24 -8.28 7.26
N SER A 23 0.25 -7.06 7.73
CA SER A 23 0.92 -5.94 7.06
C SER A 23 2.40 -6.23 6.80
N ARG A 24 3.06 -6.99 7.69
CA ARG A 24 4.44 -7.45 7.52
C ARG A 24 4.60 -8.38 6.30
N ASP A 25 3.64 -9.29 6.06
CA ASP A 25 3.69 -10.20 4.90
C ASP A 25 3.68 -9.40 3.59
N LEU A 26 2.87 -8.34 3.55
CA LEU A 26 2.74 -7.44 2.40
C LEU A 26 4.05 -6.68 2.14
N TRP A 27 4.61 -6.06 3.18
CA TRP A 27 5.88 -5.34 3.10
C TRP A 27 7.03 -6.27 2.71
N CYS A 28 7.18 -7.40 3.41
CA CYS A 28 8.27 -8.35 3.16
C CYS A 28 8.17 -8.99 1.77
N GLY A 29 6.95 -9.24 1.27
CA GLY A 29 6.75 -9.73 -0.09
C GLY A 29 7.30 -8.76 -1.14
N SER A 30 7.06 -7.47 -0.99
CA SER A 30 7.62 -6.43 -1.86
C SER A 30 9.14 -6.33 -1.74
N TRP A 31 9.66 -6.33 -0.51
CA TRP A 31 11.09 -6.28 -0.24
C TRP A 31 11.83 -7.49 -0.85
N LEU A 32 11.29 -8.71 -0.71
CA LEU A 32 11.86 -9.92 -1.29
C LEU A 32 11.97 -9.82 -2.82
N LEU A 33 10.92 -9.35 -3.50
CA LEU A 33 10.95 -9.17 -4.96
C LEU A 33 12.01 -8.17 -5.39
N SER A 34 12.17 -7.09 -4.65
CA SER A 34 13.24 -6.11 -4.90
C SER A 34 14.62 -6.72 -4.71
N GLU A 35 14.86 -7.50 -3.65
CA GLU A 35 16.14 -8.18 -3.41
C GLU A 35 16.48 -9.19 -4.52
N ILE A 36 15.50 -9.93 -5.01
CA ILE A 36 15.66 -10.86 -6.12
C ILE A 36 15.99 -10.09 -7.41
N ALA A 37 15.31 -8.97 -7.66
CA ALA A 37 15.56 -8.14 -8.83
C ALA A 37 16.94 -7.46 -8.80
N LYS A 38 17.39 -7.04 -7.61
CA LYS A 38 18.76 -6.52 -7.41
C LYS A 38 19.82 -7.56 -7.80
N ALA A 39 19.66 -8.83 -7.40
CA ALA A 39 20.60 -9.89 -7.74
C ALA A 39 20.71 -10.11 -9.26
N ALA A 40 19.58 -10.06 -9.97
CA ALA A 40 19.57 -10.13 -11.43
C ALA A 40 20.24 -8.90 -12.07
N ALA A 41 19.94 -7.70 -11.60
CA ALA A 41 20.55 -6.46 -12.11
C ALA A 41 22.08 -6.44 -11.89
N LEU A 42 22.55 -6.86 -10.70
CA LEU A 42 23.97 -7.00 -10.37
C LEU A 42 24.67 -8.02 -11.27
N HIS A 43 24.03 -9.16 -11.53
CA HIS A 43 24.61 -10.16 -12.44
C HIS A 43 24.81 -9.59 -13.85
N LEU A 44 23.83 -8.86 -14.38
CA LEU A 44 23.96 -8.18 -15.67
C LEU A 44 25.06 -7.12 -15.66
N LEU A 45 25.15 -6.31 -14.60
CA LEU A 45 26.19 -5.29 -14.45
C LEU A 45 27.59 -5.90 -14.43
N HIS A 46 27.81 -7.00 -13.69
CA HIS A 46 29.08 -7.73 -13.64
C HIS A 46 29.47 -8.32 -15.01
N ASN A 47 28.47 -8.64 -15.84
CA ASN A 47 28.69 -9.09 -17.22
C ASN A 47 28.71 -7.94 -18.24
N LYS A 48 28.99 -6.70 -17.80
CA LYS A 48 29.15 -5.50 -18.62
C LYS A 48 27.92 -5.15 -19.47
N ALA A 49 26.73 -5.56 -19.05
CA ALA A 49 25.49 -5.10 -19.67
C ALA A 49 25.21 -3.64 -19.25
N GLU A 50 24.76 -2.84 -20.20
CA GLU A 50 24.30 -1.47 -19.94
C GLU A 50 22.87 -1.50 -19.41
N LEU A 51 22.68 -1.27 -18.11
CA LEU A 51 21.37 -1.30 -17.48
C LEU A 51 20.51 -0.11 -17.90
N ILE A 52 19.24 -0.40 -18.23
CA ILE A 52 18.22 0.60 -18.60
C ILE A 52 17.18 0.68 -17.49
N PHE A 53 16.71 -0.47 -16.98
CA PHE A 53 15.83 -0.63 -15.83
C PHE A 53 16.41 -1.71 -14.90
N PRO A 54 16.92 -1.34 -13.71
CA PRO A 54 17.20 0.01 -13.21
C PRO A 54 18.36 0.68 -13.96
N ALA A 55 18.37 2.01 -14.03
CA ALA A 55 19.46 2.77 -14.68
C ALA A 55 20.55 3.15 -13.66
N GLU A 56 20.99 2.19 -12.83
CA GLU A 56 22.01 2.38 -11.80
C GLU A 56 23.26 1.55 -12.13
N THR A 57 24.42 2.17 -12.03
CA THR A 57 25.72 1.55 -12.32
C THR A 57 26.58 1.39 -11.07
N ASP A 58 26.21 2.03 -9.96
CA ASP A 58 26.92 1.90 -8.69
C ASP A 58 26.41 0.67 -7.93
N GLU A 59 27.28 -0.35 -7.82
CA GLU A 59 27.00 -1.57 -7.11
C GLU A 59 26.62 -1.35 -5.65
N LYS A 60 27.24 -0.36 -4.97
CA LYS A 60 26.92 -0.03 -3.57
C LYS A 60 25.50 0.48 -3.42
N LYS A 61 25.02 1.25 -4.39
CA LYS A 61 23.62 1.70 -4.40
C LYS A 61 22.66 0.56 -4.71
N LEU A 62 22.98 -0.29 -5.69
CA LEU A 62 22.16 -1.47 -6.00
C LEU A 62 22.03 -2.42 -4.81
N THR A 63 23.06 -2.53 -3.97
CA THR A 63 23.05 -3.39 -2.77
C THR A 63 22.49 -2.70 -1.53
N ASP A 64 22.24 -1.39 -1.57
CA ASP A 64 21.65 -0.66 -0.43
C ASP A 64 20.27 -1.22 -0.09
N LYS A 65 20.05 -1.48 1.21
CA LYS A 65 18.79 -2.04 1.71
C LYS A 65 17.56 -1.16 1.47
N ASN A 66 17.76 0.14 1.29
CA ASN A 66 16.69 1.10 1.03
C ASN A 66 16.48 1.35 -0.47
N PHE A 67 17.36 0.86 -1.33
CA PHE A 67 17.18 0.94 -2.77
C PHE A 67 16.18 -0.12 -3.23
N SER A 68 15.19 0.26 -4.02
CA SER A 68 14.17 -0.65 -4.54
C SER A 68 14.32 -0.82 -6.04
N VAL A 69 14.27 -2.07 -6.50
CA VAL A 69 14.29 -2.42 -7.92
C VAL A 69 12.97 -3.07 -8.29
N GLY A 70 12.37 -2.64 -9.39
CA GLY A 70 11.13 -3.24 -9.91
C GLY A 70 11.36 -4.65 -10.45
N ASN A 71 10.29 -5.39 -10.65
CA ASN A 71 10.32 -6.79 -11.12
C ASN A 71 10.63 -6.95 -12.62
N LYS A 72 10.74 -5.87 -13.38
CA LYS A 72 11.15 -5.85 -14.79
C LYS A 72 12.55 -5.26 -14.89
N ILE A 73 13.48 -5.99 -15.48
CA ILE A 73 14.85 -5.56 -15.73
C ILE A 73 15.05 -5.49 -17.23
N GLN A 74 15.64 -4.39 -17.68
CA GLN A 74 15.97 -4.18 -19.08
C GLN A 74 17.42 -3.70 -19.19
N ALA A 75 18.16 -4.30 -20.12
CA ALA A 75 19.54 -3.94 -20.38
C ALA A 75 19.88 -4.03 -21.87
N CYS A 76 20.85 -3.24 -22.30
CA CYS A 76 21.52 -3.42 -23.58
C CYS A 76 22.74 -4.33 -23.36
N VAL A 77 22.80 -5.41 -24.11
CA VAL A 77 23.84 -6.45 -24.03
C VAL A 77 24.64 -6.48 -25.33
N THR A 78 25.96 -6.51 -25.23
CA THR A 78 26.85 -6.73 -26.37
C THR A 78 27.29 -8.20 -26.36
N ALA A 79 26.93 -8.95 -27.40
CA ALA A 79 27.21 -10.39 -27.50
C ALA A 79 27.62 -10.79 -28.92
N ALA A 80 28.22 -11.97 -29.06
CA ALA A 80 28.60 -12.51 -30.37
C ALA A 80 27.36 -12.84 -31.20
N ASP A 81 26.39 -13.51 -30.57
CA ASP A 81 25.17 -14.00 -31.18
C ASP A 81 24.03 -14.11 -30.15
N SER A 82 22.87 -14.56 -30.62
CA SER A 82 21.66 -14.76 -29.80
C SER A 82 21.82 -15.88 -28.76
N ASP A 83 22.68 -16.87 -28.99
CA ASP A 83 22.94 -17.95 -28.03
C ASP A 83 23.73 -17.45 -26.83
N ALA A 84 24.69 -16.57 -27.03
CA ALA A 84 25.40 -15.91 -25.93
C ALA A 84 24.45 -15.07 -25.06
N VAL A 85 23.47 -14.38 -25.67
CA VAL A 85 22.42 -13.65 -24.91
C VAL A 85 21.53 -14.61 -24.13
N ARG A 86 21.16 -15.75 -24.73
CA ARG A 86 20.38 -16.81 -24.07
C ARG A 86 21.09 -17.34 -22.82
N GLN A 87 22.39 -17.62 -22.93
CA GLN A 87 23.21 -18.10 -21.80
C GLN A 87 23.29 -17.04 -20.69
N LEU A 88 23.52 -15.78 -21.02
CA LEU A 88 23.53 -14.68 -20.05
C LEU A 88 22.16 -14.53 -19.37
N ALA A 89 21.07 -14.58 -20.12
CA ALA A 89 19.71 -14.50 -19.58
C ALA A 89 19.41 -15.65 -18.61
N ALA A 90 19.84 -16.89 -18.95
CA ALA A 90 19.67 -18.05 -18.08
C ALA A 90 20.49 -17.92 -16.78
N ALA A 91 21.75 -17.49 -16.87
CA ALA A 91 22.60 -17.26 -15.71
C ALA A 91 22.07 -16.14 -14.80
N THR A 92 21.52 -15.08 -15.40
CA THR A 92 20.87 -13.99 -14.65
C THR A 92 19.61 -14.47 -13.93
N ALA A 93 18.80 -15.32 -14.59
CA ALA A 93 17.62 -15.92 -13.98
C ALA A 93 18.00 -16.82 -12.79
N GLU A 94 19.10 -17.55 -12.91
CA GLU A 94 19.62 -18.38 -11.82
C GLU A 94 20.15 -17.54 -10.64
N ALA A 95 20.83 -16.43 -10.90
CA ALA A 95 21.24 -15.50 -9.84
C ALA A 95 20.03 -14.95 -9.05
N ALA A 96 18.93 -14.66 -9.73
CA ALA A 96 17.68 -14.24 -9.09
C ALA A 96 17.09 -15.36 -8.20
N ARG A 97 17.03 -16.61 -8.68
CA ARG A 97 16.54 -17.77 -7.91
C ARG A 97 17.40 -18.03 -6.68
N GLN A 98 18.71 -18.02 -6.85
CA GLN A 98 19.66 -18.26 -5.74
C GLN A 98 19.53 -17.20 -4.64
N ARG A 99 19.24 -15.94 -4.99
CA ARG A 99 18.97 -14.91 -3.97
C ARG A 99 17.74 -15.25 -3.13
N PHE A 100 16.66 -15.71 -3.74
CA PHE A 100 15.48 -16.16 -3.00
C PHE A 100 15.78 -17.36 -2.10
N ILE A 101 16.48 -18.37 -2.62
CA ILE A 101 16.88 -19.57 -1.86
C ILE A 101 17.71 -19.17 -0.64
N THR A 102 18.67 -18.25 -0.81
CA THR A 102 19.50 -17.74 0.29
C THR A 102 18.63 -17.10 1.37
N LEU A 103 17.75 -16.17 1.00
CA LEU A 103 16.86 -15.47 1.94
C LEU A 103 15.89 -16.43 2.63
N ALA A 104 15.35 -17.41 1.91
CA ALA A 104 14.46 -18.43 2.48
C ALA A 104 15.22 -19.34 3.48
N THR A 105 16.44 -19.70 3.17
CA THR A 105 17.30 -20.51 4.04
C THR A 105 17.66 -19.75 5.33
N GLU A 106 18.00 -18.46 5.23
CA GLU A 106 18.23 -17.59 6.38
C GLU A 106 16.97 -17.47 7.26
N ALA A 107 15.79 -17.36 6.63
CA ALA A 107 14.52 -17.34 7.33
C ALA A 107 14.26 -18.65 8.08
N ARG A 108 14.47 -19.79 7.44
CA ARG A 108 14.34 -21.12 8.02
C ARG A 108 15.24 -21.31 9.24
N ALA A 109 16.49 -20.87 9.17
CA ALA A 109 17.45 -20.99 10.27
C ALA A 109 16.97 -20.36 11.58
N LYS A 110 16.08 -19.34 11.51
CA LYS A 110 15.49 -18.70 12.69
C LYS A 110 14.47 -19.59 13.42
N LEU A 111 13.94 -20.64 12.76
CA LEU A 111 12.95 -21.56 13.35
C LEU A 111 13.56 -22.84 13.90
N GLY A 112 14.68 -23.29 13.35
CA GLY A 112 15.24 -24.63 13.57
C GLY A 112 14.56 -25.69 12.67
N ASP A 113 15.28 -26.80 12.46
CA ASP A 113 14.92 -27.80 11.44
C ASP A 113 13.70 -28.66 11.80
N ALA A 114 13.43 -28.90 13.09
CA ALA A 114 12.35 -29.77 13.53
C ALA A 114 10.94 -29.21 13.29
N ALA A 115 10.80 -27.95 12.86
CA ALA A 115 9.52 -27.27 12.70
C ALA A 115 8.91 -27.39 11.30
N LEU A 116 9.71 -27.83 10.30
CA LEU A 116 9.33 -27.79 8.89
C LEU A 116 9.48 -29.16 8.19
N ARG A 117 8.64 -29.40 7.18
CA ARG A 117 8.74 -30.53 6.25
C ARG A 117 9.83 -30.25 5.22
N ASP A 118 10.97 -30.89 5.36
CA ASP A 118 12.15 -30.59 4.58
C ASP A 118 11.96 -30.84 3.07
N ASN A 119 11.40 -31.99 2.70
CA ASN A 119 11.14 -32.33 1.30
C ASN A 119 10.25 -31.32 0.59
N ILE A 120 9.17 -30.86 1.25
CA ILE A 120 8.23 -29.88 0.69
C ILE A 120 8.89 -28.49 0.64
N TRP A 121 9.64 -28.12 1.69
CA TRP A 121 10.40 -26.90 1.73
C TRP A 121 11.36 -26.80 0.54
N GLN A 122 12.20 -27.83 0.32
CA GLN A 122 13.17 -27.84 -0.77
C GLN A 122 12.50 -27.79 -2.16
N ALA A 123 11.41 -28.53 -2.35
CA ALA A 123 10.67 -28.48 -3.60
C ALA A 123 10.11 -27.09 -3.88
N GLN A 124 9.54 -26.44 -2.85
CA GLN A 124 8.90 -25.12 -3.02
C GLN A 124 9.92 -23.99 -3.23
N ILE A 125 11.04 -23.95 -2.50
CA ILE A 125 12.01 -22.86 -2.66
C ILE A 125 12.69 -22.88 -4.03
N ASN A 126 12.86 -24.05 -4.64
CA ASN A 126 13.48 -24.20 -5.96
C ASN A 126 12.52 -23.81 -7.11
N ASP A 127 11.21 -23.94 -6.90
CA ASP A 127 10.18 -23.69 -7.90
C ASP A 127 9.46 -22.33 -7.72
N TYR A 128 9.78 -21.56 -6.69
CA TYR A 128 8.96 -20.41 -6.34
C TYR A 128 9.17 -19.22 -7.27
N VAL A 129 10.42 -18.91 -7.65
CA VAL A 129 10.75 -17.74 -8.45
C VAL A 129 10.70 -18.06 -9.93
N GLU A 130 9.75 -17.44 -10.62
CA GLU A 130 9.64 -17.50 -12.06
C GLU A 130 10.44 -16.34 -12.68
N VAL A 131 11.35 -16.65 -13.60
CA VAL A 131 12.05 -15.63 -14.39
C VAL A 131 11.83 -15.93 -15.86
N GLN A 132 11.29 -14.96 -16.57
CA GLN A 132 11.05 -15.04 -18.01
C GLN A 132 11.87 -13.96 -18.70
N ALA A 133 12.51 -14.31 -19.80
CA ALA A 133 13.39 -13.44 -20.56
C ALA A 133 12.99 -13.42 -22.04
N ALA A 134 13.22 -12.28 -22.67
CA ALA A 134 13.16 -12.12 -24.11
C ALA A 134 14.20 -11.08 -24.55
N TRP A 135 14.69 -11.21 -25.77
CA TRP A 135 15.66 -10.29 -26.33
C TRP A 135 15.45 -10.08 -27.82
N ALA A 136 15.92 -8.95 -28.33
CA ALA A 136 15.88 -8.62 -29.74
C ALA A 136 17.17 -7.89 -30.15
N HIS A 137 17.65 -8.15 -31.36
CA HIS A 137 18.80 -7.49 -31.95
C HIS A 137 18.50 -6.02 -32.23
N ILE A 138 19.46 -5.14 -31.99
CA ILE A 138 19.40 -3.72 -32.36
C ILE A 138 20.01 -3.59 -33.75
N ASP A 139 19.20 -3.32 -34.76
CA ASP A 139 19.65 -3.09 -36.13
C ASP A 139 20.32 -1.73 -36.25
N ASP A 140 21.29 -1.58 -37.19
CA ASP A 140 22.02 -0.34 -37.45
C ASP A 140 21.18 0.71 -38.22
N THR A 141 19.90 0.83 -37.89
CA THR A 141 18.97 1.82 -38.45
C THR A 141 18.62 2.91 -37.43
N ALA A 142 18.14 4.05 -37.88
CA ALA A 142 17.73 5.14 -36.99
C ALA A 142 16.69 4.69 -35.94
N ASP A 143 15.79 3.78 -36.28
CA ASP A 143 14.75 3.22 -35.40
C ASP A 143 15.15 1.90 -34.74
N GLY A 144 16.39 1.39 -34.99
CA GLY A 144 16.79 0.05 -34.59
C GLY A 144 16.63 -0.21 -33.09
N TYR A 145 16.96 0.76 -32.26
CA TYR A 145 16.78 0.66 -30.81
C TYR A 145 15.30 0.57 -30.40
N ARG A 146 14.45 1.47 -30.92
CA ARG A 146 13.01 1.49 -30.63
C ARG A 146 12.33 0.18 -31.05
N LEU A 147 12.61 -0.27 -32.27
CA LEU A 147 12.08 -1.53 -32.79
C LEU A 147 12.56 -2.75 -31.98
N ALA A 148 13.82 -2.75 -31.52
CA ALA A 148 14.33 -3.81 -30.66
C ALA A 148 13.60 -3.84 -29.29
N CYS A 149 13.32 -2.67 -28.70
CA CYS A 149 12.53 -2.58 -27.46
C CYS A 149 11.11 -3.13 -27.65
N GLU A 150 10.42 -2.73 -28.70
CA GLU A 150 9.07 -3.20 -29.04
C GLU A 150 9.04 -4.72 -29.29
N ARG A 151 9.99 -5.25 -30.08
CA ARG A 151 10.11 -6.69 -30.36
C ARG A 151 10.39 -7.49 -29.07
N ALA A 152 11.35 -7.04 -28.25
CA ALA A 152 11.67 -7.72 -26.99
C ALA A 152 10.47 -7.70 -26.02
N ALA A 153 9.74 -6.59 -25.92
CA ALA A 153 8.53 -6.49 -25.10
C ALA A 153 7.41 -7.43 -25.59
N SER A 154 7.16 -7.48 -26.91
CA SER A 154 6.17 -8.37 -27.52
C SER A 154 6.53 -9.84 -27.32
N LEU A 155 7.80 -10.20 -27.51
CA LEU A 155 8.29 -11.56 -27.25
C LEU A 155 8.16 -11.94 -25.78
N LEU A 156 8.45 -11.03 -24.84
CA LEU A 156 8.25 -11.29 -23.42
C LEU A 156 6.77 -11.50 -23.09
N ALA A 157 5.86 -10.70 -23.67
CA ALA A 157 4.42 -10.89 -23.50
C ALA A 157 3.96 -12.26 -24.02
N ALA A 158 4.43 -12.66 -25.20
CA ALA A 158 4.15 -13.98 -25.77
C ALA A 158 4.69 -15.11 -24.87
N ARG A 159 5.92 -14.97 -24.35
CA ARG A 159 6.50 -15.96 -23.41
C ARG A 159 5.69 -16.07 -22.12
N LYS A 160 5.20 -14.97 -21.60
CA LYS A 160 4.31 -14.98 -20.41
C LYS A 160 2.98 -15.67 -20.68
N ALA A 161 2.44 -15.55 -21.88
CA ALA A 161 1.19 -16.22 -22.26
C ALA A 161 1.36 -17.75 -22.44
N THR A 162 2.60 -18.22 -22.70
CA THR A 162 2.93 -19.63 -22.86
C THR A 162 3.58 -20.21 -21.60
N ARG A 163 3.04 -19.92 -20.42
CA ARG A 163 3.55 -20.45 -19.15
C ARG A 163 3.46 -21.97 -19.11
N ASP A 164 4.52 -22.61 -18.61
CA ASP A 164 4.47 -24.00 -18.23
C ASP A 164 3.63 -24.13 -16.94
N PHE A 165 2.68 -25.06 -16.96
CA PHE A 165 1.89 -25.43 -15.79
C PHE A 165 2.30 -26.84 -15.36
N PRO A 166 3.40 -27.03 -14.63
CA PRO A 166 3.71 -28.34 -14.10
C PRO A 166 2.58 -28.76 -13.15
N PRO A 167 2.11 -30.03 -13.24
CA PRO A 167 1.15 -30.52 -12.29
C PRO A 167 1.70 -30.33 -10.88
N ALA A 168 0.86 -29.87 -9.94
CA ALA A 168 1.24 -29.82 -8.55
C ALA A 168 1.73 -31.21 -8.16
N ALA A 169 3.04 -31.34 -7.89
CA ALA A 169 3.57 -32.59 -7.41
C ALA A 169 2.84 -32.90 -6.10
N LEU A 170 2.02 -33.95 -6.10
CA LEU A 170 1.60 -34.62 -4.88
C LEU A 170 2.90 -35.16 -4.30
N THR A 171 3.58 -34.35 -3.50
CA THR A 171 4.73 -34.82 -2.75
C THR A 171 4.16 -35.81 -1.75
N ALA A 172 4.34 -37.08 -2.07
CA ALA A 172 3.98 -38.17 -1.23
C ALA A 172 4.76 -38.06 0.08
N ASP A 173 4.13 -37.53 1.07
CA ASP A 173 4.20 -38.15 2.37
C ASP A 173 3.42 -39.45 2.20
N ASP A 174 3.92 -40.61 2.64
CA ASP A 174 3.29 -41.93 2.49
C ASP A 174 1.86 -42.02 3.07
N SER A 175 1.30 -40.91 3.45
CA SER A 175 -0.07 -40.76 3.91
C SER A 175 -0.98 -40.42 2.74
N THR A 176 -2.01 -41.20 2.54
CA THR A 176 -3.14 -40.99 1.62
C THR A 176 -3.93 -39.70 1.89
N ARG A 177 -3.46 -38.83 2.79
CA ARG A 177 -4.13 -37.57 3.19
C ARG A 177 -3.48 -36.39 2.50
N CYS A 178 -4.29 -35.58 1.81
CA CYS A 178 -3.86 -34.28 1.29
C CYS A 178 -3.39 -33.37 2.44
N LEU A 179 -2.23 -32.75 2.27
CA LEU A 179 -1.76 -31.75 3.21
C LEU A 179 -2.60 -30.47 3.12
N PRO A 180 -2.79 -29.75 4.25
CA PRO A 180 -3.42 -28.45 4.22
C PRO A 180 -2.64 -27.48 3.31
N LYS A 181 -3.36 -26.59 2.65
CA LYS A 181 -2.78 -25.51 1.84
C LYS A 181 -2.40 -24.30 2.69
N SER A 182 -1.48 -23.47 2.15
CA SER A 182 -1.14 -22.16 2.73
C SER A 182 -2.39 -21.33 2.98
N SER A 183 -2.51 -20.78 4.17
CA SER A 183 -3.63 -19.90 4.52
C SER A 183 -3.54 -18.51 3.86
N LEU A 184 -2.42 -18.18 3.21
CA LEU A 184 -2.23 -16.88 2.57
C LEU A 184 -2.98 -16.79 1.24
N ASP A 185 -2.88 -17.83 0.40
CA ASP A 185 -3.42 -17.85 -0.96
C ASP A 185 -4.05 -19.19 -1.39
N GLY A 186 -3.87 -20.25 -0.59
CA GLY A 186 -4.36 -21.60 -0.92
C GLY A 186 -3.60 -22.29 -2.07
N ALA A 187 -2.49 -21.72 -2.54
CA ALA A 187 -1.81 -22.23 -3.73
C ALA A 187 -0.95 -23.47 -3.45
N ARG A 188 -0.13 -23.44 -2.42
CA ARG A 188 0.86 -24.47 -2.10
C ARG A 188 0.58 -25.18 -0.78
N GLU A 189 1.08 -26.39 -0.61
CA GLU A 189 0.99 -27.18 0.62
C GLU A 189 1.76 -26.50 1.76
N THR A 190 1.26 -26.71 2.99
CA THR A 190 1.95 -26.24 4.19
C THR A 190 3.31 -26.91 4.37
N VAL A 191 4.32 -26.10 4.66
CA VAL A 191 5.64 -26.59 5.10
C VAL A 191 5.71 -26.81 6.61
N LEU A 192 4.69 -26.40 7.37
CA LEU A 192 4.68 -26.49 8.83
C LEU A 192 4.43 -27.94 9.28
N LEU A 193 5.30 -28.44 10.14
CA LEU A 193 5.15 -29.74 10.78
C LEU A 193 4.43 -29.56 12.12
N ALA A 194 3.10 -29.56 12.09
CA ALA A 194 2.25 -29.22 13.21
C ALA A 194 2.56 -29.94 14.55
N PRO A 195 2.87 -31.24 14.59
CA PRO A 195 3.15 -31.94 15.85
C PRO A 195 4.41 -31.45 16.57
N THR A 196 5.39 -30.96 15.82
CA THR A 196 6.71 -30.54 16.35
C THR A 196 6.87 -29.02 16.42
N LEU A 197 5.90 -28.26 15.88
CA LEU A 197 5.92 -26.81 15.89
C LEU A 197 5.61 -26.28 17.31
N GLY A 198 6.65 -26.01 18.07
CA GLY A 198 6.55 -25.47 19.43
C GLY A 198 5.91 -24.08 19.50
N GLN A 199 5.47 -23.68 20.68
CA GLN A 199 4.81 -22.38 20.90
C GLN A 199 5.68 -21.19 20.53
N THR A 200 6.99 -21.26 20.79
CA THR A 200 7.96 -20.22 20.41
C THR A 200 8.03 -20.02 18.90
N ALA A 201 8.07 -21.12 18.12
CA ALA A 201 8.08 -21.03 16.65
C ALA A 201 6.74 -20.46 16.12
N ARG A 202 5.62 -20.86 16.73
CA ARG A 202 4.29 -20.30 16.39
C ARG A 202 4.21 -18.80 16.66
N ARG A 203 4.77 -18.32 17.77
CA ARG A 203 4.84 -16.88 18.11
C ARG A 203 5.76 -16.13 17.15
N LYS A 204 6.97 -16.63 16.88
CA LYS A 204 7.89 -16.02 15.90
C LYS A 204 7.24 -15.85 14.52
N LEU A 205 6.51 -16.85 14.07
CA LEU A 205 5.72 -16.80 12.83
C LEU A 205 4.44 -15.98 12.99
N GLY A 206 4.04 -15.67 14.22
CA GLY A 206 2.79 -14.99 14.51
C GLY A 206 1.57 -15.77 14.00
N LEU A 207 1.57 -17.10 14.12
CA LEU A 207 0.49 -17.96 13.64
C LEU A 207 -0.77 -17.86 14.50
N ALA A 208 -1.92 -17.75 13.85
CA ALA A 208 -3.21 -18.09 14.45
C ALA A 208 -3.31 -19.63 14.61
N ASP A 209 -4.27 -20.11 15.44
CA ASP A 209 -4.31 -21.53 15.83
C ASP A 209 -4.37 -22.51 14.67
N ALA A 210 -5.13 -22.22 13.63
CA ALA A 210 -5.29 -23.09 12.45
C ALA A 210 -4.52 -22.60 11.21
N GLU A 211 -3.70 -21.56 11.34
CA GLU A 211 -3.01 -20.97 10.19
C GLU A 211 -1.90 -21.88 9.69
N GLN A 212 -1.84 -22.02 8.36
CA GLN A 212 -0.87 -22.84 7.63
C GLN A 212 -0.05 -21.94 6.71
N LEU A 213 1.23 -22.24 6.56
CA LEU A 213 2.13 -21.48 5.69
C LEU A 213 2.91 -22.40 4.75
N ASP A 214 3.09 -21.96 3.52
CA ASP A 214 4.08 -22.46 2.56
C ASP A 214 5.47 -21.87 2.82
N CYS A 215 6.46 -22.20 1.98
CA CYS A 215 7.82 -21.68 2.13
C CYS A 215 7.87 -20.15 2.01
N ALA A 216 7.10 -19.58 1.11
CA ALA A 216 7.02 -18.13 0.91
C ALA A 216 6.38 -17.41 2.10
N GLY A 217 5.35 -17.99 2.69
CA GLY A 217 4.70 -17.49 3.89
C GLY A 217 5.66 -17.48 5.09
N VAL A 218 6.40 -18.56 5.32
CA VAL A 218 7.43 -18.62 6.35
C VAL A 218 8.52 -17.59 6.09
N THR A 219 9.01 -17.50 4.85
CA THR A 219 10.04 -16.54 4.45
C THR A 219 9.59 -15.10 4.73
N LYS A 220 8.37 -14.72 4.32
CA LYS A 220 7.82 -13.38 4.58
C LYS A 220 7.69 -13.05 6.07
N ARG A 221 7.38 -14.03 6.91
CA ARG A 221 7.25 -13.83 8.35
C ARG A 221 8.57 -13.63 9.08
N LEU A 222 9.68 -14.10 8.51
CA LEU A 222 10.98 -14.16 9.19
C LEU A 222 12.08 -13.38 8.49
N CYS A 223 11.94 -13.06 7.20
CA CYS A 223 12.89 -12.26 6.44
C CYS A 223 12.76 -10.76 6.71
N GLY A 224 13.76 -10.04 6.25
CA GLY A 224 13.85 -8.60 6.37
C GLY A 224 14.22 -8.14 7.79
N ASP A 225 14.54 -6.86 7.88
CA ASP A 225 14.82 -6.21 9.14
C ASP A 225 13.51 -5.73 9.76
N PRO A 226 13.10 -6.24 10.96
CA PRO A 226 11.90 -5.77 11.65
C PRO A 226 11.88 -4.26 11.88
N GLU A 227 13.05 -3.63 11.92
CA GLU A 227 13.20 -2.19 12.11
C GLU A 227 12.72 -1.38 10.90
N GLN A 228 12.62 -2.00 9.73
CA GLN A 228 12.14 -1.36 8.50
C GLN A 228 10.61 -1.37 8.36
N PHE A 229 9.89 -1.95 9.31
CA PHE A 229 8.44 -2.15 9.20
C PHE A 229 7.67 -1.48 10.36
N THR A 230 6.59 -0.77 10.02
CA THR A 230 5.64 -0.21 11.00
C THR A 230 4.25 -0.82 10.79
N PRO A 231 3.68 -1.49 11.81
CA PRO A 231 2.35 -2.10 11.72
C PRO A 231 1.23 -1.09 11.48
N PHE A 232 0.21 -1.51 10.75
CA PHE A 232 -0.97 -0.67 10.47
C PHE A 232 -1.66 -0.15 11.73
N THR A 233 -1.71 -0.96 12.79
CA THR A 233 -2.26 -0.56 14.09
C THR A 233 -1.51 0.60 14.73
N ARG A 234 -0.17 0.64 14.59
CA ARG A 234 0.64 1.76 15.09
C ARG A 234 0.37 3.05 14.33
N ILE A 235 0.26 2.94 13.01
CA ILE A 235 -0.03 4.08 12.13
C ILE A 235 -1.43 4.62 12.40
N ALA A 236 -2.44 3.75 12.49
CA ALA A 236 -3.80 4.16 12.80
C ALA A 236 -3.94 4.80 14.20
N ALA A 237 -3.13 4.39 15.18
CA ALA A 237 -3.12 4.98 16.52
C ALA A 237 -2.32 6.29 16.61
N ASP A 238 -1.57 6.68 15.58
CA ASP A 238 -0.62 7.79 15.66
C ASP A 238 -1.28 9.12 16.01
N SER A 239 -2.41 9.44 15.38
CA SER A 239 -3.18 10.67 15.65
C SER A 239 -3.63 10.75 17.11
N TRP A 240 -4.03 9.62 17.70
CA TRP A 240 -4.41 9.53 19.10
C TRP A 240 -3.21 9.69 20.04
N LEU A 241 -2.09 9.04 19.75
CA LEU A 241 -0.86 9.15 20.56
C LEU A 241 -0.34 10.58 20.60
N ARG A 242 -0.40 11.32 19.49
CA ARG A 242 0.04 12.72 19.39
C ARG A 242 -0.83 13.71 20.17
N GLN A 243 -2.09 13.38 20.46
CA GLN A 243 -2.95 14.24 21.27
C GLN A 243 -2.78 14.01 22.80
N LEU A 244 -2.12 12.92 23.22
CA LEU A 244 -1.85 12.67 24.61
C LEU A 244 -0.80 13.64 25.14
N PRO A 245 -0.91 14.10 26.40
CA PRO A 245 0.16 14.87 27.04
C PRO A 245 1.47 14.11 27.04
N ALA A 246 2.56 14.79 26.78
CA ALA A 246 3.91 14.18 26.77
C ALA A 246 4.27 13.49 28.09
N SER A 247 3.70 13.96 29.22
CA SER A 247 3.90 13.36 30.55
C SER A 247 3.31 11.95 30.71
N VAL A 248 2.33 11.57 29.88
CA VAL A 248 1.62 10.27 29.98
C VAL A 248 2.36 9.19 29.20
N LEU A 249 3.04 9.54 28.12
CA LEU A 249 3.68 8.58 27.21
C LEU A 249 4.72 7.67 27.89
N PRO A 250 5.60 8.17 28.83
CA PRO A 250 6.56 7.31 29.51
C PRO A 250 5.89 6.22 30.35
N GLU A 251 4.79 6.53 31.03
CA GLU A 251 4.05 5.55 31.83
C GLU A 251 3.36 4.51 30.94
N LEU A 252 2.78 4.96 29.84
CA LEU A 252 2.18 4.08 28.84
C LEU A 252 3.22 3.14 28.21
N CYS A 253 4.40 3.65 27.86
CA CYS A 253 5.52 2.83 27.38
C CYS A 253 5.96 1.79 28.43
N LYS A 254 6.09 2.19 29.69
CA LYS A 254 6.46 1.29 30.80
C LYS A 254 5.42 0.19 31.03
N ALA A 255 4.14 0.48 30.79
CA ALA A 255 3.06 -0.51 30.88
C ALA A 255 3.02 -1.45 29.67
N TYR A 256 3.47 -0.98 28.50
CA TYR A 256 3.45 -1.77 27.24
C TYR A 256 4.67 -2.71 27.12
N GLU A 257 5.82 -2.35 27.67
CA GLU A 257 7.08 -3.09 27.58
C GLU A 257 6.98 -4.57 28.02
N PRO A 258 6.28 -4.93 29.11
CA PRO A 258 6.12 -6.32 29.51
C PRO A 258 5.44 -7.20 28.45
N LEU A 259 4.56 -6.63 27.61
CA LEU A 259 3.93 -7.35 26.51
C LEU A 259 4.95 -7.74 25.41
N VAL A 260 5.97 -6.91 25.20
CA VAL A 260 7.07 -7.24 24.28
C VAL A 260 7.91 -8.38 24.85
N THR A 261 8.21 -8.33 26.15
CA THR A 261 8.93 -9.41 26.84
C THR A 261 8.18 -10.74 26.78
N CYS A 262 6.85 -10.71 26.83
CA CYS A 262 5.98 -11.89 26.68
C CYS A 262 5.74 -12.29 25.22
N GLU A 263 6.37 -11.64 24.24
CA GLU A 263 6.16 -11.84 22.80
C GLU A 263 4.69 -11.64 22.32
N LEU A 264 3.88 -10.91 23.10
CA LEU A 264 2.52 -10.51 22.71
C LEU A 264 2.52 -9.27 21.82
N ALA A 265 3.51 -8.40 21.99
CA ALA A 265 3.67 -7.18 21.21
C ALA A 265 5.07 -7.10 20.60
N THR A 266 5.25 -6.21 19.61
CA THR A 266 6.54 -6.01 18.95
C THR A 266 6.99 -4.56 19.06
N ARG A 267 8.31 -4.35 19.12
CA ARG A 267 8.88 -3.02 18.99
C ARG A 267 8.85 -2.57 17.54
N VAL A 268 8.58 -1.29 17.35
CA VAL A 268 8.74 -0.59 16.08
C VAL A 268 10.01 0.22 16.21
N LYS A 269 11.10 -0.34 15.72
CA LYS A 269 12.38 0.36 15.79
C LYS A 269 12.61 1.25 14.59
N GLY A 270 12.14 0.99 13.51
CA GLY A 270 12.23 1.53 12.17
C GLY A 270 12.92 2.86 11.95
N ASN A 271 13.30 3.08 10.74
CA ASN A 271 13.91 4.26 10.14
C ASN A 271 13.26 5.62 10.47
N SER A 272 12.33 5.62 11.39
CA SER A 272 11.52 6.77 11.68
C SER A 272 11.72 7.15 13.14
N GLY A 273 12.59 8.10 13.39
CA GLY A 273 12.53 8.88 14.61
C GLY A 273 11.13 9.42 14.92
N CYS A 274 10.18 9.33 13.96
CA CYS A 274 8.82 9.80 14.14
C CYS A 274 7.97 8.97 15.12
N TYR A 275 8.37 7.73 15.45
CA TYR A 275 7.63 6.88 16.40
C TYR A 275 8.34 6.69 17.75
N HIS A 276 9.39 7.48 18.04
CA HIS A 276 10.19 7.36 19.26
C HIS A 276 9.36 7.54 20.54
N ASP A 277 8.30 8.33 20.50
CA ASP A 277 7.44 8.60 21.66
C ASP A 277 6.68 7.36 22.13
N PHE A 278 6.32 6.47 21.19
CA PHE A 278 5.69 5.18 21.48
C PHE A 278 6.19 4.13 20.46
N PRO A 279 7.35 3.48 20.72
CA PRO A 279 8.02 2.59 19.75
C PRO A 279 7.48 1.15 19.79
N TYR A 280 6.16 0.97 19.75
CA TYR A 280 5.49 -0.31 19.80
C TYR A 280 4.41 -0.43 18.72
N ASP A 281 3.93 -1.65 18.46
CA ASP A 281 2.93 -1.97 17.43
C ASP A 281 1.51 -1.43 17.71
N ALA A 282 1.28 -0.91 18.91
CA ALA A 282 0.04 -0.27 19.35
C ALA A 282 -1.24 -1.15 19.26
N GLN A 283 -1.12 -2.46 19.04
CA GLN A 283 -2.30 -3.30 18.85
C GLN A 283 -3.21 -3.39 20.08
N TYR A 284 -2.64 -3.27 21.29
CA TYR A 284 -3.38 -3.31 22.53
C TYR A 284 -3.82 -1.94 23.05
N LEU A 285 -3.59 -0.86 22.31
CA LEU A 285 -4.19 0.44 22.63
C LEU A 285 -5.70 0.49 22.31
N TYR A 286 -6.18 -0.46 21.51
CA TYR A 286 -7.59 -0.56 21.13
C TYR A 286 -8.37 -1.43 22.11
N PRO A 287 -9.45 -0.91 22.76
CA PRO A 287 -10.21 -1.63 23.80
C PRO A 287 -10.65 -3.04 23.37
N ALA A 288 -11.21 -3.17 22.17
CA ALA A 288 -11.71 -4.45 21.66
C ALA A 288 -10.60 -5.50 21.48
N ARG A 289 -9.39 -5.09 21.08
CA ARG A 289 -8.25 -6.02 20.95
C ARG A 289 -7.68 -6.42 22.30
N LEU A 290 -7.54 -5.46 23.21
CA LEU A 290 -7.08 -5.74 24.57
C LEU A 290 -8.06 -6.66 25.33
N ALA A 291 -9.35 -6.48 25.13
CA ALA A 291 -10.38 -7.32 25.74
C ALA A 291 -10.45 -8.74 25.15
N ALA A 292 -10.13 -8.88 23.86
CA ALA A 292 -10.18 -10.17 23.16
C ALA A 292 -8.95 -11.06 23.43
N GLU A 293 -7.86 -10.48 23.93
CA GLU A 293 -6.63 -11.24 24.19
C GLU A 293 -6.79 -12.17 25.39
N LYS A 294 -6.44 -13.45 25.19
CA LYS A 294 -6.50 -14.50 26.21
C LYS A 294 -5.09 -14.85 26.66
N PRO A 295 -4.71 -14.49 27.90
CA PRO A 295 -3.38 -14.81 28.42
C PRO A 295 -3.18 -16.33 28.50
N LYS A 296 -1.99 -16.79 28.13
CA LYS A 296 -1.58 -18.20 28.20
C LYS A 296 -0.64 -18.49 29.37
N SER A 297 -0.24 -17.45 30.09
CA SER A 297 0.61 -17.55 31.28
C SER A 297 0.24 -16.48 32.32
N PRO A 298 0.60 -16.68 33.62
CA PRO A 298 0.42 -15.65 34.63
C PRO A 298 1.11 -14.33 34.30
N ALA A 299 2.31 -14.38 33.72
CA ALA A 299 3.05 -13.19 33.31
C ALA A 299 2.34 -12.38 32.21
N GLU A 300 1.73 -13.07 31.23
CA GLU A 300 0.89 -12.43 30.22
C GLU A 300 -0.35 -11.76 30.84
N ALA A 301 -1.01 -12.44 31.78
CA ALA A 301 -2.18 -11.88 32.46
C ALA A 301 -1.81 -10.60 33.23
N GLU A 302 -0.73 -10.63 33.99
CA GLU A 302 -0.24 -9.48 34.74
C GLU A 302 0.11 -8.30 33.81
N ALA A 303 0.82 -8.57 32.70
CA ALA A 303 1.19 -7.55 31.73
C ALA A 303 -0.04 -6.88 31.09
N LEU A 304 -1.06 -7.68 30.70
CA LEU A 304 -2.31 -7.17 30.12
C LEU A 304 -3.12 -6.37 31.15
N ASP A 305 -3.18 -6.81 32.41
CA ASP A 305 -3.90 -6.10 33.47
C ASP A 305 -3.22 -4.77 33.83
N LYS A 306 -1.90 -4.76 33.87
CA LYS A 306 -1.12 -3.53 34.09
C LYS A 306 -1.40 -2.51 32.98
N LEU A 307 -1.35 -2.93 31.72
CA LEU A 307 -1.67 -2.06 30.60
C LEU A 307 -3.12 -1.57 30.65
N ARG A 308 -4.07 -2.45 30.97
CA ARG A 308 -5.51 -2.11 31.10
C ARG A 308 -5.75 -1.02 32.14
N ASN A 309 -5.04 -1.09 33.28
CA ASN A 309 -5.17 -0.12 34.36
C ASN A 309 -4.65 1.28 33.95
N VAL A 310 -3.60 1.35 33.13
CA VAL A 310 -3.09 2.62 32.58
C VAL A 310 -4.02 3.16 31.48
N LEU A 311 -4.56 2.30 30.62
CA LEU A 311 -5.37 2.74 29.48
C LEU A 311 -6.81 3.19 29.86
N ARG A 312 -7.44 2.57 30.87
CA ARG A 312 -8.81 2.92 31.26
C ARG A 312 -9.01 4.40 31.58
N PRO A 313 -8.18 5.07 32.41
CA PRO A 313 -8.31 6.51 32.65
C PRO A 313 -8.06 7.32 31.38
N LEU A 314 -7.09 6.94 30.55
CA LEU A 314 -6.78 7.63 29.30
C LEU A 314 -7.96 7.57 28.31
N TRP A 315 -8.60 6.41 28.18
CA TRP A 315 -9.79 6.28 27.30
C TRP A 315 -10.96 7.12 27.81
N ARG A 316 -11.12 7.23 29.15
CA ARG A 316 -12.19 8.09 29.72
C ARG A 316 -11.95 9.56 29.43
N GLU A 317 -10.73 10.01 29.54
CA GLU A 317 -10.36 11.41 29.39
C GLU A 317 -10.24 11.80 27.91
N TYR A 318 -9.43 11.09 27.15
CA TYR A 318 -9.08 11.43 25.76
C TYR A 318 -9.87 10.64 24.70
N GLY A 319 -10.74 9.70 25.07
CA GLY A 319 -11.37 8.74 24.18
C GLY A 319 -10.40 7.63 23.75
N ALA A 320 -10.93 6.49 23.29
CA ALA A 320 -10.10 5.42 22.72
C ALA A 320 -9.64 5.77 21.30
N PRO A 321 -8.47 5.27 20.83
CA PRO A 321 -7.98 5.56 19.49
C PRO A 321 -8.98 5.16 18.40
N CYS A 322 -9.08 5.97 17.34
CA CYS A 322 -9.88 5.64 16.17
C CYS A 322 -9.35 4.34 15.54
N SER A 323 -10.24 3.37 15.36
CA SER A 323 -9.89 2.05 14.82
C SER A 323 -9.82 2.02 13.29
N TYR A 324 -9.62 3.15 12.64
CA TYR A 324 -9.50 3.27 11.20
C TYR A 324 -8.17 3.88 10.81
N GLY A 325 -7.65 3.46 9.69
CA GLY A 325 -6.47 4.01 9.06
C GLY A 325 -6.61 3.98 7.55
N VAL A 326 -5.60 4.41 6.84
CA VAL A 326 -5.61 4.54 5.39
C VAL A 326 -4.56 3.64 4.77
N LEU A 327 -4.97 2.85 3.76
CA LEU A 327 -4.04 2.26 2.78
C LEU A 327 -4.05 3.15 1.54
N LEU A 328 -2.90 3.73 1.23
CA LEU A 328 -2.64 4.53 0.06
C LEU A 328 -2.09 3.63 -1.04
N LEU A 329 -2.67 3.71 -2.23
CA LEU A 329 -2.18 3.09 -3.47
C LEU A 329 -2.12 4.18 -4.54
N ALA A 330 -0.96 4.35 -5.17
CA ALA A 330 -0.80 5.32 -6.24
C ALA A 330 -0.09 4.69 -7.44
N ASP A 331 -0.41 5.18 -8.63
CA ASP A 331 0.10 4.68 -9.90
C ASP A 331 0.32 5.85 -10.88
N GLY A 332 1.45 5.79 -11.59
CA GLY A 332 1.82 6.83 -12.55
C GLY A 332 0.97 6.78 -13.81
N ASP A 333 0.39 7.91 -14.15
CA ASP A 333 -0.45 8.05 -15.32
C ASP A 333 0.38 8.24 -16.59
N ARG A 334 0.01 7.55 -17.67
CA ARG A 334 0.57 7.70 -19.01
C ARG A 334 2.08 7.41 -19.11
N MET A 335 2.59 6.57 -18.21
CA MET A 335 4.02 6.22 -18.24
C MET A 335 4.39 5.46 -19.52
N GLY A 336 3.50 4.62 -20.05
CA GLY A 336 3.69 3.96 -21.35
C GLY A 336 3.90 4.96 -22.48
N GLU A 337 3.05 5.99 -22.58
CA GLU A 337 3.14 7.03 -23.60
C GLU A 337 4.48 7.79 -23.55
N LEU A 338 5.00 8.05 -22.34
CA LEU A 338 6.30 8.70 -22.15
C LEU A 338 7.45 7.76 -22.56
N LEU A 339 7.39 6.50 -22.19
CA LEU A 339 8.41 5.50 -22.53
C LEU A 339 8.46 5.23 -24.03
N ASP A 340 7.31 5.19 -24.71
CA ASP A 340 7.22 4.98 -26.17
C ASP A 340 7.84 6.13 -26.98
N LYS A 341 7.92 7.33 -26.41
CA LYS A 341 8.61 8.49 -27.03
C LYS A 341 10.14 8.42 -26.95
N ALA A 342 10.70 7.57 -26.10
CA ALA A 342 12.14 7.42 -25.96
C ALA A 342 12.73 6.58 -27.10
N THR A 343 13.60 7.17 -27.90
CA THR A 343 14.23 6.54 -29.06
C THR A 343 15.69 6.13 -28.82
N THR A 344 16.25 6.46 -27.65
CA THR A 344 17.63 6.13 -27.27
C THR A 344 17.71 5.52 -25.88
N ILE A 345 18.79 4.78 -25.63
CA ILE A 345 19.07 4.22 -24.28
C ILE A 345 19.14 5.32 -23.25
N GLU A 346 19.84 6.42 -23.54
CA GLU A 346 19.99 7.54 -22.62
C GLU A 346 18.64 8.18 -22.24
N GLN A 347 17.72 8.32 -23.18
CA GLN A 347 16.38 8.84 -22.91
C GLN A 347 15.60 7.91 -21.97
N HIS A 348 15.62 6.60 -22.20
CA HIS A 348 15.03 5.63 -21.28
C HIS A 348 15.68 5.66 -19.90
N GLN A 349 17.01 5.71 -19.85
CA GLN A 349 17.75 5.82 -18.58
C GLN A 349 17.39 7.11 -17.82
N ASN A 350 17.17 8.22 -18.51
CA ASN A 350 16.78 9.49 -17.89
C ASN A 350 15.40 9.40 -17.25
N ILE A 351 14.42 8.77 -17.92
CA ILE A 351 13.10 8.47 -17.33
C ILE A 351 13.28 7.57 -16.09
N THR A 352 14.05 6.49 -16.23
CA THR A 352 14.28 5.54 -15.15
C THR A 352 14.95 6.17 -13.93
N ARG A 353 15.96 7.04 -14.14
CA ARG A 353 16.61 7.77 -13.04
C ARG A 353 15.64 8.72 -12.34
N ALA A 354 14.74 9.37 -13.09
CA ALA A 354 13.70 10.22 -12.52
C ALA A 354 12.72 9.41 -11.66
N LEU A 355 12.25 8.27 -12.16
CA LEU A 355 11.41 7.33 -11.41
C LEU A 355 12.11 6.76 -10.18
N THR A 356 13.38 6.38 -10.30
CA THR A 356 14.19 5.89 -9.17
C THR A 356 14.37 6.97 -8.11
N LYS A 357 14.59 8.22 -8.51
CA LYS A 357 14.68 9.37 -7.60
C LYS A 357 13.36 9.59 -6.86
N PHE A 358 12.24 9.56 -7.58
CA PHE A 358 10.91 9.65 -6.97
C PHE A 358 10.69 8.50 -5.98
N ALA A 359 10.83 7.24 -6.41
CA ALA A 359 10.65 6.07 -5.56
C ALA A 359 11.54 6.13 -4.29
N GLY A 360 12.78 6.61 -4.43
CA GLY A 360 13.71 6.82 -3.32
C GLY A 360 13.28 7.92 -2.35
N SER A 361 12.52 8.93 -2.80
CA SER A 361 11.99 10.00 -1.94
C SER A 361 10.71 9.60 -1.20
N VAL A 362 9.94 8.65 -1.72
CA VAL A 362 8.64 8.22 -1.16
C VAL A 362 8.74 7.84 0.33
N PRO A 363 9.71 7.03 0.80
CA PRO A 363 9.81 6.73 2.23
C PRO A 363 10.03 7.97 3.12
N GLY A 364 10.72 8.97 2.61
CA GLY A 364 10.91 10.27 3.28
C GLY A 364 9.59 11.03 3.40
N ILE A 365 8.91 11.23 2.27
CA ILE A 365 7.60 11.90 2.20
C ILE A 365 6.60 11.20 3.12
N MET A 366 6.45 9.88 3.00
CA MET A 366 5.53 9.12 3.85
C MET A 366 5.80 9.33 5.35
N ARG A 367 7.08 9.40 5.76
CA ARG A 367 7.45 9.64 7.16
C ARG A 367 7.10 11.05 7.64
N GLU A 368 7.24 12.07 6.82
CA GLU A 368 6.82 13.45 7.15
C GLU A 368 5.35 13.47 7.55
N TYR A 369 4.54 12.68 6.84
CA TYR A 369 3.10 12.50 7.13
C TYR A 369 2.81 11.32 8.06
N ARG A 370 3.79 10.86 8.85
CA ARG A 370 3.62 9.80 9.86
C ARG A 370 3.15 8.46 9.29
N GLY A 371 3.35 8.26 8.00
CA GLY A 371 3.02 7.03 7.28
C GLY A 371 4.20 6.07 7.18
N HIS A 372 3.93 4.91 6.56
CA HIS A 372 4.94 3.88 6.28
C HIS A 372 4.78 3.34 4.87
N THR A 373 5.88 3.35 4.11
CA THR A 373 5.93 2.80 2.76
C THR A 373 6.03 1.28 2.83
N ILE A 374 5.09 0.60 2.17
CA ILE A 374 5.15 -0.84 1.95
C ILE A 374 5.96 -1.14 0.69
N TYR A 375 5.69 -0.37 -0.36
CA TYR A 375 6.32 -0.49 -1.66
C TYR A 375 6.43 0.88 -2.32
N ALA A 376 7.58 1.14 -2.94
CA ALA A 376 7.79 2.23 -3.86
C ALA A 376 8.72 1.71 -4.97
N GLY A 377 8.20 1.56 -6.17
CA GLY A 377 8.95 0.98 -7.28
C GLY A 377 8.53 1.60 -8.60
N GLY A 378 9.42 2.42 -9.16
CA GLY A 378 9.09 3.16 -10.37
C GLY A 378 8.02 4.22 -10.10
N ASP A 379 6.86 4.03 -10.69
CA ASP A 379 5.68 4.89 -10.63
C ASP A 379 4.62 4.40 -9.62
N ASP A 380 4.77 3.20 -9.08
CA ASP A 380 3.84 2.60 -8.12
C ASP A 380 4.23 2.93 -6.67
N VAL A 381 3.24 3.30 -5.86
CA VAL A 381 3.41 3.51 -4.42
C VAL A 381 2.30 2.78 -3.64
N LEU A 382 2.69 2.04 -2.62
CA LEU A 382 1.77 1.44 -1.65
C LEU A 382 2.25 1.74 -0.24
N GLY A 383 1.37 2.23 0.63
CA GLY A 383 1.75 2.53 2.00
C GLY A 383 0.58 2.78 2.93
N PHE A 384 0.86 2.75 4.23
CA PHE A 384 -0.12 3.11 5.26
C PHE A 384 0.10 4.54 5.74
N VAL A 385 -0.99 5.27 5.99
CA VAL A 385 -0.96 6.65 6.48
C VAL A 385 -2.03 6.81 7.58
N PRO A 386 -1.80 7.64 8.62
CA PRO A 386 -2.85 8.03 9.56
C PRO A 386 -3.97 8.80 8.85
N LEU A 387 -5.18 8.78 9.41
CA LEU A 387 -6.34 9.47 8.84
C LEU A 387 -6.07 10.96 8.61
N ASP A 388 -5.57 11.64 9.63
CA ASP A 388 -5.39 13.10 9.65
C ASP A 388 -4.24 13.63 8.77
N SER A 389 -3.43 12.74 8.22
CA SER A 389 -2.30 13.10 7.34
C SER A 389 -2.46 12.56 5.92
N ALA A 390 -3.51 11.76 5.66
CA ALA A 390 -3.61 11.00 4.42
C ALA A 390 -3.83 11.89 3.19
N TYR A 391 -4.64 12.95 3.32
CA TYR A 391 -4.91 13.88 2.24
C TYR A 391 -3.65 14.65 1.82
N ASP A 392 -2.96 15.25 2.79
CA ASP A 392 -1.76 16.05 2.54
C ASP A 392 -0.61 15.17 2.02
N CYS A 393 -0.49 13.94 2.52
CA CYS A 393 0.47 12.95 2.01
C CYS A 393 0.23 12.62 0.53
N ALA A 394 -1.04 12.40 0.15
CA ALA A 394 -1.40 12.12 -1.23
C ALA A 394 -1.07 13.28 -2.17
N GLN A 395 -1.35 14.52 -1.74
CA GLN A 395 -1.04 15.73 -2.48
C GLN A 395 0.49 15.92 -2.65
N ALA A 396 1.26 15.71 -1.58
CA ALA A 396 2.72 15.79 -1.62
C ALA A 396 3.32 14.75 -2.58
N LEU A 397 2.83 13.50 -2.55
CA LEU A 397 3.30 12.46 -3.47
C LEU A 397 3.00 12.82 -4.94
N ALA A 398 1.79 13.33 -5.24
CA ALA A 398 1.41 13.74 -6.59
C ALA A 398 2.29 14.89 -7.10
N GLN A 399 2.57 15.88 -6.27
CA GLN A 399 3.45 17.00 -6.62
C GLN A 399 4.89 16.54 -6.86
N HIS A 400 5.45 15.72 -5.95
CA HIS A 400 6.83 15.21 -6.10
C HIS A 400 6.99 14.32 -7.34
N PHE A 401 5.96 13.56 -7.71
CA PHE A 401 5.96 12.77 -8.95
C PHE A 401 6.00 13.67 -10.18
N ALA A 402 5.14 14.67 -10.23
CA ALA A 402 5.09 15.64 -11.33
C ALA A 402 6.43 16.36 -11.49
N ASP A 403 7.02 16.84 -10.37
CA ASP A 403 8.31 17.54 -10.36
C ASP A 403 9.45 16.62 -10.84
N ALA A 404 9.47 15.37 -10.42
CA ALA A 404 10.50 14.41 -10.82
C ALA A 404 10.48 14.12 -12.33
N LEU A 405 9.29 14.03 -12.92
CA LEU A 405 9.13 13.68 -14.34
C LEU A 405 9.02 14.88 -15.28
N GLN A 406 8.96 16.11 -14.76
CA GLN A 406 8.87 17.31 -15.58
C GLN A 406 9.99 17.41 -16.61
N LYS A 407 11.25 17.19 -16.19
CA LYS A 407 12.42 17.30 -17.07
C LYS A 407 12.42 16.26 -18.20
N PRO A 408 12.26 14.95 -17.93
CA PRO A 408 12.15 13.95 -19.00
C PRO A 408 10.95 14.21 -19.94
N ALA A 409 9.79 14.60 -19.41
CA ALA A 409 8.61 14.90 -20.22
C ALA A 409 8.84 16.07 -21.17
N THR A 410 9.50 17.15 -20.70
CA THR A 410 9.84 18.31 -21.53
C THR A 410 10.87 17.94 -22.62
N GLN A 411 11.90 17.16 -22.27
CA GLN A 411 12.92 16.72 -23.21
C GLN A 411 12.35 15.85 -24.35
N LEU A 412 11.34 15.04 -24.04
CA LEU A 412 10.66 14.15 -24.99
C LEU A 412 9.44 14.80 -25.65
N GLN A 413 9.20 16.08 -25.40
CA GLN A 413 8.04 16.81 -25.93
C GLN A 413 6.72 16.06 -25.71
N ALA A 414 6.53 15.58 -24.48
CA ALA A 414 5.29 14.91 -24.10
C ALA A 414 4.12 15.89 -24.20
N GLU A 415 3.09 15.53 -24.96
CA GLU A 415 1.87 16.37 -25.12
C GLU A 415 1.17 16.58 -23.77
N ARG A 416 1.18 15.55 -22.94
CA ARG A 416 0.65 15.56 -21.58
C ARG A 416 1.72 15.04 -20.64
N PRO A 417 2.16 15.84 -19.65
CA PRO A 417 3.13 15.37 -18.67
C PRO A 417 2.54 14.21 -17.85
N PRO A 418 3.36 13.25 -17.44
CA PRO A 418 2.92 12.21 -16.51
C PRO A 418 2.43 12.81 -15.20
N THR A 419 1.36 12.24 -14.66
CA THR A 419 0.76 12.62 -13.38
C THR A 419 0.63 11.40 -12.47
N LEU A 420 0.21 11.57 -11.23
CA LEU A 420 0.00 10.47 -10.30
C LEU A 420 -1.49 10.40 -9.92
N SER A 421 -2.12 9.25 -10.18
CA SER A 421 -3.42 8.93 -9.63
C SER A 421 -3.26 8.27 -8.27
N VAL A 422 -3.88 8.84 -7.23
CA VAL A 422 -3.75 8.36 -5.85
C VAL A 422 -5.08 7.86 -5.33
N GLY A 423 -5.12 6.64 -4.83
CA GLY A 423 -6.26 6.04 -4.14
C GLY A 423 -6.04 5.95 -2.63
N LEU A 424 -6.97 6.44 -1.83
CA LEU A 424 -6.98 6.32 -0.38
C LEU A 424 -8.14 5.42 0.06
N ALA A 425 -7.84 4.26 0.65
CA ALA A 425 -8.83 3.39 1.26
C ALA A 425 -8.88 3.59 2.77
N ILE A 426 -9.94 4.18 3.27
CA ILE A 426 -10.20 4.32 4.71
C ILE A 426 -10.89 3.05 5.19
N ALA A 427 -10.23 2.26 6.02
CA ALA A 427 -10.72 0.97 6.48
C ALA A 427 -10.43 0.71 7.96
N HIS A 428 -11.26 -0.12 8.59
CA HIS A 428 -11.09 -0.53 9.97
C HIS A 428 -9.88 -1.48 10.12
N ILE A 429 -9.09 -1.35 11.19
CA ILE A 429 -7.88 -2.15 11.46
C ILE A 429 -8.10 -3.66 11.55
N ASN A 430 -9.32 -4.11 11.80
CA ASN A 430 -9.71 -5.52 11.84
C ASN A 430 -10.28 -6.03 10.50
N THR A 431 -10.34 -5.18 9.48
CA THR A 431 -10.73 -5.61 8.13
C THR A 431 -9.64 -6.53 7.57
N PRO A 432 -9.98 -7.68 6.96
CA PRO A 432 -8.98 -8.53 6.32
C PRO A 432 -8.13 -7.74 5.32
N LEU A 433 -6.80 -7.93 5.38
CA LEU A 433 -5.86 -7.14 4.59
C LEU A 433 -6.12 -7.22 3.07
N GLY A 434 -6.49 -8.40 2.58
CA GLY A 434 -6.90 -8.57 1.17
C GLY A 434 -8.10 -7.68 0.79
N HIS A 435 -9.06 -7.51 1.70
CA HIS A 435 -10.19 -6.61 1.47
C HIS A 435 -9.79 -5.13 1.52
N ILE A 436 -8.92 -4.73 2.48
CA ILE A 436 -8.37 -3.36 2.51
C ILE A 436 -7.65 -3.04 1.18
N ARG A 437 -6.89 -4.00 0.66
CA ARG A 437 -6.23 -3.86 -0.64
C ARG A 437 -7.23 -3.70 -1.79
N SER A 438 -8.30 -4.50 -1.80
CA SER A 438 -9.37 -4.36 -2.82
C SER A 438 -10.03 -2.99 -2.77
N LEU A 439 -10.20 -2.41 -1.57
CA LEU A 439 -10.69 -1.04 -1.40
C LEU A 439 -9.69 -0.01 -1.93
N ALA A 440 -8.38 -0.21 -1.73
CA ALA A 440 -7.36 0.68 -2.27
C ALA A 440 -7.32 0.64 -3.81
N VAL A 441 -7.45 -0.54 -4.41
CA VAL A 441 -7.60 -0.69 -5.88
C VAL A 441 -8.89 -0.01 -6.37
N ARG A 442 -9.99 -0.09 -5.61
CA ARG A 442 -11.21 0.66 -5.93
C ARG A 442 -10.96 2.16 -5.89
N ALA A 443 -10.33 2.67 -4.84
CA ALA A 443 -10.03 4.09 -4.70
C ALA A 443 -9.13 4.61 -5.84
N GLU A 444 -8.13 3.83 -6.24
CA GLU A 444 -7.26 4.14 -7.38
C GLU A 444 -8.02 4.16 -8.70
N ARG A 445 -8.95 3.21 -8.94
CA ARG A 445 -9.85 3.24 -10.10
C ARG A 445 -10.76 4.47 -10.10
N VAL A 446 -11.25 4.89 -8.93
CA VAL A 446 -11.99 6.15 -8.78
C VAL A 446 -11.12 7.34 -9.17
N ALA A 447 -9.85 7.38 -8.73
CA ALA A 447 -8.89 8.41 -9.14
C ALA A 447 -8.68 8.41 -10.67
N LYS A 448 -8.45 7.24 -11.27
CA LYS A 448 -8.28 7.11 -12.73
C LYS A 448 -9.50 7.55 -13.53
N GLY A 449 -10.71 7.37 -12.98
CA GLY A 449 -11.93 7.89 -13.58
C GLY A 449 -12.21 7.36 -14.97
N ASP A 450 -12.03 6.05 -15.20
CA ASP A 450 -12.17 5.40 -16.52
C ASP A 450 -13.57 5.58 -17.16
N GLN A 451 -14.59 5.88 -16.35
CA GLN A 451 -15.95 6.20 -16.80
C GLN A 451 -16.12 7.67 -17.22
N SER A 452 -15.11 8.51 -16.97
CA SER A 452 -15.14 9.94 -17.33
C SER A 452 -14.71 10.14 -18.78
N ALA A 453 -15.02 11.34 -19.33
CA ALA A 453 -14.49 11.74 -20.62
C ALA A 453 -12.94 11.68 -20.64
N PRO A 454 -12.30 11.34 -21.76
CA PRO A 454 -10.84 11.10 -21.82
C PRO A 454 -9.97 12.25 -21.31
N ASP A 455 -10.42 13.50 -21.44
CA ASP A 455 -9.77 14.71 -20.94
C ASP A 455 -9.89 14.85 -19.41
N LYS A 456 -10.89 14.20 -18.80
CA LYS A 456 -11.15 14.21 -17.36
C LYS A 456 -10.65 12.98 -16.62
N GLN A 457 -10.08 12.01 -17.34
CA GLN A 457 -9.48 10.82 -16.73
C GLN A 457 -8.14 11.14 -16.08
N ARG A 458 -7.78 10.35 -15.05
CA ARG A 458 -6.48 10.38 -14.37
C ARG A 458 -6.21 11.72 -13.64
N ASN A 459 -4.97 11.94 -13.23
CA ASN A 459 -4.55 13.17 -12.54
C ASN A 459 -5.48 13.54 -11.38
N ALA A 460 -5.73 12.60 -10.46
CA ALA A 460 -6.73 12.79 -9.43
C ALA A 460 -6.44 11.99 -8.15
N LEU A 461 -7.09 12.42 -7.09
CA LEU A 461 -7.26 11.71 -5.84
C LEU A 461 -8.62 10.98 -5.85
N GLY A 462 -8.63 9.70 -5.53
CA GLY A 462 -9.83 8.93 -5.23
C GLY A 462 -9.82 8.49 -3.76
N ILE A 463 -10.92 8.70 -3.04
CA ILE A 463 -11.03 8.23 -1.65
C ILE A 463 -12.21 7.28 -1.54
N THR A 464 -11.96 6.08 -1.06
CA THR A 464 -13.00 5.08 -0.72
C THR A 464 -13.08 4.95 0.79
N LEU A 465 -14.21 5.34 1.36
CA LEU A 465 -14.53 5.15 2.77
C LEU A 465 -15.35 3.88 2.95
N ALA A 466 -14.82 2.90 3.67
CA ALA A 466 -15.49 1.65 4.01
C ALA A 466 -15.76 1.55 5.51
N VAL A 467 -16.97 1.90 5.91
CA VAL A 467 -17.43 1.80 7.30
C VAL A 467 -17.94 0.39 7.57
N ARG A 468 -17.59 -0.20 8.75
CA ARG A 468 -18.17 -1.48 9.18
C ARG A 468 -19.68 -1.36 9.28
N SER A 469 -20.39 -2.30 8.68
CA SER A 469 -21.86 -2.34 8.64
C SER A 469 -22.52 -1.23 7.80
N GLY A 470 -21.75 -0.55 6.92
CA GLY A 470 -22.26 0.48 6.02
C GLY A 470 -21.88 0.23 4.56
N SER A 471 -22.52 0.96 3.66
CA SER A 471 -22.12 1.03 2.26
C SER A 471 -20.80 1.81 2.12
N THR A 472 -19.98 1.43 1.14
CA THR A 472 -18.81 2.21 0.76
C THR A 472 -19.24 3.52 0.09
N SER A 473 -18.54 4.61 0.36
CA SER A 473 -18.70 5.87 -0.37
C SER A 473 -17.37 6.26 -1.03
N ASP A 474 -17.48 6.78 -2.24
CA ASP A 474 -16.34 7.22 -3.03
C ASP A 474 -16.43 8.73 -3.27
N ILE A 475 -15.28 9.40 -3.27
CA ILE A 475 -15.11 10.76 -3.77
C ILE A 475 -13.92 10.80 -4.72
N ARG A 476 -13.95 11.77 -5.65
CA ARG A 476 -12.88 12.01 -6.62
C ARG A 476 -12.60 13.50 -6.72
N LEU A 477 -11.31 13.87 -6.61
CA LEU A 477 -10.83 15.24 -6.73
C LEU A 477 -9.68 15.25 -7.74
N ARG A 478 -9.80 16.02 -8.82
CA ARG A 478 -8.71 16.16 -9.78
C ARG A 478 -7.63 17.10 -9.24
N TRP A 479 -6.35 16.77 -9.42
CA TRP A 479 -5.26 17.63 -8.93
C TRP A 479 -5.21 19.01 -9.58
N ASP A 480 -5.75 19.15 -10.78
CA ASP A 480 -5.85 20.42 -11.53
C ASP A 480 -7.14 21.22 -11.23
N ASP A 481 -8.02 20.74 -10.35
CA ASP A 481 -9.22 21.44 -9.88
C ASP A 481 -8.93 22.09 -8.51
N SER A 482 -8.29 23.25 -8.54
CA SER A 482 -7.90 23.98 -7.32
C SER A 482 -9.09 24.36 -6.43
N ASP A 483 -10.25 24.66 -7.02
CA ASP A 483 -11.45 25.06 -6.27
C ASP A 483 -12.02 23.86 -5.49
N ALA A 484 -12.02 22.66 -6.09
CA ALA A 484 -12.40 21.44 -5.40
C ALA A 484 -11.48 21.14 -4.22
N HIS A 485 -10.16 21.28 -4.40
CA HIS A 485 -9.19 21.07 -3.34
C HIS A 485 -9.31 22.09 -2.21
N LEU A 486 -9.49 23.38 -2.54
CA LEU A 486 -9.73 24.42 -1.55
C LEU A 486 -11.02 24.17 -0.74
N ALA A 487 -12.10 23.77 -1.39
CA ALA A 487 -13.33 23.40 -0.72
C ALA A 487 -13.13 22.20 0.21
N PHE A 488 -12.54 21.11 -0.28
CA PHE A 488 -12.33 19.89 0.50
C PHE A 488 -11.39 20.10 1.70
N GLN A 489 -10.29 20.84 1.52
CA GLN A 489 -9.42 21.25 2.62
C GLN A 489 -10.16 22.15 3.62
N GLY A 490 -11.02 23.04 3.12
CA GLY A 490 -11.89 23.85 3.96
C GLY A 490 -12.82 23.01 4.84
N TRP A 491 -13.39 21.91 4.32
CA TRP A 491 -14.18 20.96 5.12
C TRP A 491 -13.35 20.26 6.19
N ILE A 492 -12.15 19.77 5.85
CA ILE A 492 -11.24 19.16 6.82
C ILE A 492 -10.95 20.13 7.96
N ASN A 493 -10.55 21.36 7.65
CA ASN A 493 -10.25 22.38 8.65
C ASN A 493 -11.46 22.72 9.51
N ALA A 494 -12.64 22.91 8.89
CA ALA A 494 -13.86 23.26 9.60
C ALA A 494 -14.36 22.14 10.55
N PHE A 495 -14.11 20.86 10.23
CA PHE A 495 -14.38 19.75 11.15
C PHE A 495 -13.32 19.66 12.25
N CYS A 496 -12.02 19.87 11.95
CA CYS A 496 -10.96 19.94 12.95
C CYS A 496 -11.24 21.03 14.00
N ASP A 497 -11.64 22.21 13.54
CA ASP A 497 -11.92 23.40 14.38
C ASP A 497 -13.32 23.37 15.00
N LYS A 498 -14.09 22.29 14.79
CA LYS A 498 -15.47 22.11 15.27
C LYS A 498 -16.46 23.20 14.78
N GLN A 499 -16.13 23.88 13.70
CA GLN A 499 -16.98 24.89 13.08
C GLN A 499 -18.14 24.28 12.29
N LEU A 500 -18.01 23.06 11.80
CA LEU A 500 -19.07 22.28 11.18
C LEU A 500 -19.57 21.16 12.11
N PRO A 501 -20.87 21.06 12.36
CA PRO A 501 -21.43 19.94 13.10
C PRO A 501 -21.40 18.67 12.24
N SER A 502 -20.98 17.57 12.81
CA SER A 502 -20.91 16.25 12.13
C SER A 502 -22.23 15.86 11.46
N ARG A 503 -23.35 16.32 12.01
CA ARG A 503 -24.69 16.02 11.53
C ARG A 503 -24.96 16.54 10.12
N ILE A 504 -24.41 17.69 9.73
CA ILE A 504 -24.63 18.30 8.39
C ILE A 504 -24.35 17.30 7.27
N ALA A 505 -23.26 16.55 7.36
CA ALA A 505 -22.88 15.58 6.35
C ALA A 505 -23.91 14.47 6.16
N TYR A 506 -24.47 13.99 7.27
CA TYR A 506 -25.49 12.93 7.25
C TYR A 506 -26.88 13.44 6.92
N ASP A 507 -27.21 14.66 7.34
CA ASP A 507 -28.48 15.31 6.99
C ASP A 507 -28.53 15.59 5.47
N ALA A 508 -27.46 16.04 4.85
CA ALA A 508 -27.36 16.19 3.39
C ALA A 508 -27.61 14.85 2.66
N ARG A 509 -27.01 13.75 3.14
CA ARG A 509 -27.28 12.40 2.62
C ARG A 509 -28.73 11.99 2.81
N ALA A 510 -29.31 12.26 3.99
CA ALA A 510 -30.70 11.93 4.28
C ALA A 510 -31.69 12.73 3.39
N ILE A 511 -31.41 13.99 3.09
CA ILE A 511 -32.19 14.78 2.12
C ILE A 511 -32.15 14.12 0.76
N TYR A 512 -30.94 13.75 0.26
CA TYR A 512 -30.81 13.06 -1.02
C TYR A 512 -31.63 11.78 -1.07
N GLN A 513 -31.49 10.90 -0.06
CA GLN A 513 -32.21 9.61 -0.01
C GLN A 513 -33.73 9.77 0.09
N ARG A 514 -34.21 10.76 0.83
CA ARG A 514 -35.65 11.02 0.98
C ARG A 514 -36.29 11.68 -0.25
N THR A 515 -35.48 12.31 -1.09
CA THR A 515 -35.90 12.94 -2.34
C THR A 515 -35.59 12.11 -3.57
N ASP A 516 -35.23 10.86 -3.39
CA ASP A 516 -35.05 9.88 -4.48
C ASP A 516 -36.40 9.27 -4.83
N PHE A 517 -37.14 9.91 -5.72
CA PHE A 517 -38.47 9.49 -6.18
C PHE A 517 -38.41 8.52 -7.38
N GLY A 518 -37.24 8.01 -7.72
CA GLY A 518 -37.03 7.08 -8.84
C GLY A 518 -36.94 7.78 -10.21
N ILE A 519 -36.90 6.97 -11.27
CA ILE A 519 -36.58 7.39 -12.65
C ILE A 519 -37.65 8.32 -13.26
N THR A 520 -38.85 8.42 -12.68
CA THR A 520 -39.98 9.14 -13.25
C THR A 520 -40.05 10.61 -12.84
N ALA A 521 -39.19 11.08 -11.94
CA ALA A 521 -39.22 12.47 -11.47
C ALA A 521 -38.43 13.40 -12.41
N ASP A 522 -38.99 14.62 -12.63
CA ASP A 522 -38.28 15.65 -13.39
C ASP A 522 -36.96 16.04 -12.68
N PRO A 523 -35.81 15.92 -13.36
CA PRO A 523 -34.50 16.24 -12.78
C PRO A 523 -34.40 17.69 -12.27
N THR A 524 -35.08 18.65 -12.94
CA THR A 524 -35.08 20.06 -12.56
C THR A 524 -35.84 20.26 -11.25
N LEU A 525 -37.03 19.68 -11.14
CA LEU A 525 -37.82 19.72 -9.92
C LEU A 525 -37.10 19.05 -8.74
N LEU A 526 -36.43 17.91 -8.96
CA LEU A 526 -35.62 17.25 -7.92
C LEU A 526 -34.48 18.12 -7.43
N ARG A 527 -33.81 18.82 -8.33
CA ARG A 527 -32.74 19.74 -8.02
C ARG A 527 -33.26 20.91 -7.17
N ASP A 528 -34.41 21.51 -7.54
CA ASP A 528 -35.01 22.63 -6.83
C ASP A 528 -35.47 22.22 -5.42
N ILE A 529 -36.08 21.03 -5.28
CA ILE A 529 -36.44 20.47 -3.97
C ILE A 529 -35.21 20.28 -3.09
N ARG A 530 -34.14 19.65 -3.63
CA ARG A 530 -32.88 19.41 -2.90
C ARG A 530 -32.21 20.71 -2.47
N ASN A 531 -32.20 21.72 -3.34
CA ASN A 531 -31.69 23.07 -3.02
C ASN A 531 -32.49 23.76 -1.92
N ALA A 532 -33.81 23.67 -1.97
CA ALA A 532 -34.69 24.25 -0.93
C ALA A 532 -34.46 23.55 0.42
N GLU A 533 -34.42 22.22 0.45
CA GLU A 533 -34.18 21.44 1.67
C GLU A 533 -32.78 21.67 2.24
N LEU A 534 -31.75 21.73 1.39
CA LEU A 534 -30.39 22.08 1.80
C LEU A 534 -30.37 23.47 2.45
N THR A 535 -31.01 24.46 1.82
CA THR A 535 -31.09 25.81 2.34
C THR A 535 -31.79 25.84 3.71
N ARG A 536 -32.91 25.12 3.87
CA ARG A 536 -33.64 25.00 5.13
C ARG A 536 -32.80 24.34 6.23
N MET A 537 -32.09 23.25 5.88
CA MET A 537 -31.20 22.53 6.80
C MET A 537 -30.08 23.46 7.30
N LEU A 538 -29.40 24.16 6.39
CA LEU A 538 -28.30 25.07 6.74
C LEU A 538 -28.77 26.24 7.62
N ALA A 539 -29.97 26.80 7.38
CA ALA A 539 -30.52 27.86 8.20
C ALA A 539 -30.82 27.43 9.65
N GLN A 540 -31.03 26.13 9.87
CA GLN A 540 -31.32 25.51 11.19
C GLN A 540 -30.12 24.80 11.80
N ALA A 541 -28.94 24.86 11.19
CA ALA A 541 -27.76 24.15 11.67
C ALA A 541 -27.03 24.95 12.76
N TYR A 542 -26.65 24.25 13.82
CA TYR A 542 -25.88 24.77 14.94
C TYR A 542 -24.65 23.89 15.17
N THR A 543 -23.55 24.48 15.59
CA THR A 543 -22.36 23.74 16.05
C THR A 543 -22.66 22.94 17.32
N ARG A 544 -21.74 22.08 17.74
CA ARG A 544 -21.90 21.34 18.99
C ARG A 544 -22.10 22.22 20.22
N ASP A 545 -21.51 23.41 20.20
CA ASP A 545 -21.59 24.39 21.29
C ASP A 545 -22.83 25.32 21.19
N GLY A 546 -23.77 24.98 20.31
CA GLY A 546 -25.02 25.73 20.13
C GLY A 546 -24.87 27.04 19.36
N ILE A 547 -23.73 27.25 18.67
CA ILE A 547 -23.49 28.43 17.84
C ILE A 547 -24.07 28.19 16.44
N LYS A 548 -24.82 29.15 15.90
CA LYS A 548 -25.34 29.08 14.53
C LYS A 548 -24.18 29.08 13.52
N LEU A 549 -24.34 28.35 12.42
CA LEU A 549 -23.33 28.35 11.34
C LEU A 549 -23.12 29.78 10.82
N GLU A 550 -21.84 30.10 10.61
CA GLU A 550 -21.46 31.37 9.98
C GLU A 550 -21.92 31.42 8.52
N GLN A 551 -22.23 32.62 8.06
CA GLN A 551 -22.65 32.83 6.66
C GLN A 551 -21.61 32.31 5.67
N LYS A 552 -20.33 32.53 5.95
CA LYS A 552 -19.20 32.03 5.11
C LYS A 552 -19.26 30.51 4.88
N GLN A 553 -19.57 29.73 5.91
CA GLN A 553 -19.66 28.26 5.82
C GLN A 553 -20.89 27.83 5.03
N THR A 554 -22.03 28.54 5.28
CA THR A 554 -23.26 28.28 4.54
C THR A 554 -23.08 28.56 3.04
N ASP A 555 -22.45 29.68 2.70
CA ASP A 555 -22.19 30.05 1.30
C ASP A 555 -21.19 29.09 0.62
N ALA A 556 -20.13 28.67 1.31
CA ALA A 556 -19.20 27.69 0.80
C ALA A 556 -19.86 26.33 0.48
N LEU A 557 -20.77 25.86 1.35
CA LEU A 557 -21.54 24.64 1.12
C LEU A 557 -22.45 24.73 -0.10
N ARG A 558 -23.12 25.88 -0.28
CA ARG A 558 -23.97 26.12 -1.46
C ARG A 558 -23.18 26.22 -2.74
N ILE A 559 -22.09 26.99 -2.76
CA ILE A 559 -21.20 27.11 -3.92
C ILE A 559 -20.68 25.73 -4.35
N ARG A 560 -20.24 24.92 -3.38
CA ARG A 560 -19.74 23.57 -3.70
C ARG A 560 -20.85 22.63 -4.18
N HIS A 561 -22.04 22.70 -3.58
CA HIS A 561 -23.20 21.94 -4.05
C HIS A 561 -23.57 22.29 -5.50
N ASP A 562 -23.58 23.58 -5.85
CA ASP A 562 -23.88 24.04 -7.21
C ASP A 562 -22.83 23.57 -8.21
N ALA A 563 -21.54 23.57 -7.82
CA ALA A 563 -20.44 23.06 -8.65
C ALA A 563 -20.52 21.55 -8.89
N LEU A 564 -20.92 20.78 -7.88
CA LEU A 564 -21.08 19.32 -7.98
C LEU A 564 -22.37 18.93 -8.71
N ALA A 565 -23.39 19.80 -8.67
CA ALA A 565 -24.74 19.54 -9.16
C ALA A 565 -25.40 18.25 -8.58
N ASP A 566 -24.85 17.71 -7.50
CA ASP A 566 -25.30 16.49 -6.82
C ASP A 566 -25.12 16.59 -5.30
N LEU A 567 -26.24 16.55 -4.58
CA LEU A 567 -26.25 16.61 -3.12
C LEU A 567 -25.61 15.38 -2.46
N ASN A 568 -25.68 14.20 -3.11
CA ASN A 568 -25.00 13.01 -2.60
C ASN A 568 -23.47 13.12 -2.71
N ALA A 569 -22.99 13.73 -3.78
CA ALA A 569 -21.56 13.99 -3.95
C ALA A 569 -21.05 14.94 -2.86
N LEU A 570 -21.79 16.05 -2.56
CA LEU A 570 -21.46 16.93 -1.46
C LEU A 570 -21.48 16.19 -0.10
N ALA A 571 -22.50 15.38 0.15
CA ALA A 571 -22.60 14.59 1.38
C ALA A 571 -21.41 13.64 1.53
N ASN A 572 -20.97 12.99 0.45
CA ASN A 572 -19.81 12.09 0.45
C ASN A 572 -18.51 12.85 0.74
N GLU A 573 -18.32 14.04 0.17
CA GLU A 573 -17.16 14.89 0.49
C GLU A 573 -17.14 15.27 1.98
N LEU A 574 -18.26 15.75 2.51
CA LEU A 574 -18.38 16.15 3.92
C LEU A 574 -18.16 14.98 4.88
N ILE A 575 -18.76 13.80 4.60
CA ILE A 575 -18.56 12.60 5.40
C ILE A 575 -17.09 12.19 5.37
N THR A 576 -16.48 12.18 4.19
CA THR A 576 -15.07 11.76 4.04
C THR A 576 -14.13 12.74 4.76
N ALA A 577 -14.34 14.06 4.61
CA ALA A 577 -13.58 15.07 5.32
C ALA A 577 -13.67 14.91 6.84
N ARG A 578 -14.88 14.70 7.36
CA ARG A 578 -15.08 14.41 8.79
C ARG A 578 -14.32 13.15 9.25
N TRP A 579 -14.32 12.08 8.46
CA TRP A 579 -13.59 10.86 8.81
C TRP A 579 -12.08 11.06 8.83
N LEU A 580 -11.54 11.86 7.92
CA LEU A 580 -10.11 12.18 7.89
C LEU A 580 -9.66 12.97 9.14
N THR A 581 -10.56 13.65 9.82
CA THR A 581 -10.22 14.39 11.06
C THR A 581 -10.35 13.56 12.34
N ALA A 582 -10.85 12.32 12.25
CA ALA A 582 -11.12 11.49 13.41
C ALA A 582 -9.82 10.97 14.07
N LYS A 583 -9.66 11.23 15.36
CA LYS A 583 -8.54 10.75 16.20
C LYS A 583 -8.99 9.69 17.19
N THR A 584 -10.25 9.74 17.59
CA THR A 584 -10.85 8.87 18.59
C THR A 584 -12.10 8.16 18.07
N GLN A 585 -12.54 7.15 18.78
CA GLN A 585 -13.82 6.48 18.50
C GLN A 585 -15.02 7.43 18.72
N ARG A 586 -14.91 8.40 19.63
CA ARG A 586 -15.94 9.43 19.85
C ARG A 586 -16.16 10.30 18.61
N ASP A 587 -15.11 10.64 17.88
CA ASP A 587 -15.18 11.47 16.67
C ASP A 587 -16.00 10.81 15.57
N ILE A 588 -16.02 9.48 15.54
CA ILE A 588 -16.81 8.70 14.57
C ILE A 588 -18.18 8.26 15.11
N GLY A 589 -18.59 8.78 16.29
CA GLY A 589 -19.90 8.53 16.87
C GLY A 589 -20.05 7.16 17.53
N LYS A 590 -18.95 6.51 17.93
CA LYS A 590 -18.99 5.30 18.77
C LYS A 590 -18.83 5.72 20.22
N GLU A 591 -19.88 5.58 21.00
CA GLU A 591 -19.80 5.68 22.45
C GLU A 591 -19.07 4.44 22.99
N GLU A 592 -18.16 4.67 23.92
CA GLU A 592 -17.51 3.61 24.67
C GLU A 592 -18.53 3.08 25.68
N GLN A 593 -18.90 1.79 25.54
CA GLN A 593 -19.62 1.05 26.58
C GLN A 593 -18.66 0.63 27.70
#